data_ce1769e96ddcc9e50127c4379712690f
#
_entry.id   ce1769e96ddcc9e50127c4379712690f
#
_cell.length_a   1.000
_cell.length_b   1.000
_cell.length_c   1.000
_cell.angle_alpha   90.00
_cell.angle_beta   90.00
_cell.angle_gamma   90.00
#
_symmetry.space_group_name_H-M   'P 1'
#
loop_
_entity.id
_entity.type
_entity.pdbx_description
1 polymer ?
#
loop_
_entity_poly.entity_id
_entity_poly.type
_entity_poly.pdbx_seq_one_letter_code
_entity_poly.pdbx_strand_id
1 'polypeptide(L)' 'MARIAGVNIPSSKRLEIALTYIYGIGPKFSKVICESVNVDKNKRVNQLNESEVIKIREYI' A
#
# COMPACT_ATOMS: atom_id res chain seq x y z
N MET A 1 0.95 -0.75 13.29
CA MET A 1 0.34 -0.42 12.00
C MET A 1 1.22 0.54 11.22
N ALA A 2 1.23 0.37 9.92
CA ALA A 2 1.96 1.29 9.06
C ALA A 2 1.11 2.54 8.80
N ARG A 3 1.76 3.65 8.51
CA ARG A 3 1.06 4.90 8.21
C ARG A 3 1.46 5.38 6.81
N ILE A 4 0.49 5.46 5.92
CA ILE A 4 0.71 5.89 4.54
C ILE A 4 -0.32 6.95 4.21
N ALA A 5 0.12 8.07 3.62
CA ALA A 5 -0.73 9.20 3.27
C ALA A 5 -1.56 9.70 4.47
N GLY A 6 -0.99 9.65 5.67
CA GLY A 6 -1.67 10.09 6.88
C GLY A 6 -2.69 9.10 7.45
N VAL A 7 -2.84 7.93 6.85
CA VAL A 7 -3.82 6.93 7.26
C VAL A 7 -3.10 5.75 7.89
N ASN A 8 -3.62 5.28 9.03
CA ASN A 8 -3.10 4.07 9.67
C ASN A 8 -3.59 2.85 8.90
N ILE A 9 -2.66 2.06 8.40
CA ILE A 9 -2.95 0.90 7.57
C ILE A 9 -2.61 -0.36 8.34
N PRO A 10 -3.52 -1.37 8.36
CA PRO A 10 -3.23 -2.61 9.08
C PRO A 10 -2.05 -3.34 8.45
N SER A 11 -1.02 -3.60 9.27
CA SER A 11 0.22 -4.19 8.77
C SER A 11 0.11 -5.69 8.50
N SER A 12 -0.91 -6.35 9.02
CA SER A 12 -1.12 -7.78 8.79
C SER A 12 -1.86 -8.09 7.48
N LYS A 13 -2.40 -7.08 6.82
CA LYS A 13 -3.13 -7.26 5.56
C LYS A 13 -2.17 -7.22 4.36
N ARG A 14 -2.60 -7.83 3.26
CA ARG A 14 -1.87 -7.72 2.01
C ARG A 14 -1.91 -6.29 1.51
N LEU A 15 -0.86 -5.88 0.82
CA LEU A 15 -0.75 -4.49 0.35
C LEU A 15 -1.96 -4.05 -0.46
N GLU A 16 -2.42 -4.89 -1.37
CA GLU A 16 -3.58 -4.58 -2.21
C GLU A 16 -4.83 -4.23 -1.38
N ILE A 17 -5.07 -5.00 -0.33
CA ILE A 17 -6.22 -4.78 0.54
C ILE A 17 -5.98 -3.60 1.47
N ALA A 18 -4.78 -3.49 2.02
CA ALA A 18 -4.44 -2.43 2.96
C ALA A 18 -4.57 -1.04 2.33
N LEU A 19 -4.20 -0.89 1.07
CA LEU A 19 -4.30 0.40 0.39
C LEU A 19 -5.73 0.87 0.23
N THR A 20 -6.70 -0.04 0.20
CA THR A 20 -8.12 0.33 0.09
C THR A 20 -8.65 1.03 1.33
N TYR A 21 -7.90 0.99 2.44
CA TYR A 21 -8.26 1.71 3.65
C TYR A 21 -8.04 3.21 3.51
N ILE A 22 -7.29 3.62 2.50
CA ILE A 22 -7.06 5.05 2.22
C ILE A 22 -8.26 5.58 1.44
N TYR A 23 -8.80 6.71 1.90
CA TYR A 23 -9.95 7.32 1.26
C TYR A 23 -9.65 7.61 -0.22
N GLY A 24 -10.56 7.23 -1.08
CA GLY A 24 -10.43 7.44 -2.53
C GLY A 24 -9.70 6.34 -3.27
N ILE A 25 -9.16 5.33 -2.56
CA ILE A 25 -8.48 4.21 -3.20
C ILE A 25 -9.35 2.97 -3.12
N GLY A 26 -9.92 2.58 -4.24
CA GLY A 26 -10.66 1.33 -4.35
C GLY A 26 -9.75 0.17 -4.71
N PRO A 27 -10.28 -1.06 -4.77
CA PRO A 27 -9.47 -2.25 -5.10
C PRO A 27 -8.76 -2.14 -6.45
N LYS A 28 -9.40 -1.55 -7.43
CA LYS A 28 -8.85 -1.39 -8.77
C LYS A 28 -7.64 -0.45 -8.78
N PHE A 29 -7.78 0.69 -8.13
CA PHE A 29 -6.70 1.65 -8.04
C PHE A 29 -5.54 1.12 -7.20
N SER A 30 -5.85 0.41 -6.13
CA SER A 30 -4.86 -0.25 -5.30
C SER A 30 -3.97 -1.17 -6.13
N LYS A 31 -4.57 -1.96 -7.01
CA LYS A 31 -3.86 -2.85 -7.92
C LYS A 31 -2.94 -2.06 -8.86
N VAL A 32 -3.44 -0.95 -9.40
CA VAL A 32 -2.65 -0.08 -10.27
C VAL A 32 -1.44 0.48 -9.53
N ILE A 33 -1.62 0.90 -8.28
CA ILE A 33 -0.51 1.42 -7.47
C ILE A 33 0.57 0.36 -7.30
N CYS A 34 0.18 -0.86 -6.92
CA CYS A 34 1.14 -1.94 -6.72
C CYS A 34 1.94 -2.24 -7.98
N GLU A 35 1.28 -2.25 -9.13
CA GLU A 35 1.94 -2.48 -10.40
C GLU A 35 2.88 -1.33 -10.78
N SER A 36 2.44 -0.10 -10.52
CA SER A 36 3.22 1.09 -10.88
C SER A 36 4.49 1.22 -10.06
N VAL A 37 4.44 0.87 -8.77
CA VAL A 37 5.62 0.93 -7.90
C VAL A 37 6.41 -0.38 -7.91
N ASN A 38 5.95 -1.35 -8.69
CA ASN A 38 6.62 -2.64 -8.86
C ASN A 38 6.80 -3.40 -7.54
N VAL A 39 5.75 -3.40 -6.72
CA VAL A 39 5.71 -4.13 -5.46
C VAL A 39 4.65 -5.22 -5.57
N ASP A 40 4.95 -6.41 -5.04
CA ASP A 40 4.02 -7.53 -5.05
C ASP A 40 2.78 -7.18 -4.22
N LYS A 41 1.62 -7.18 -4.86
CA LYS A 41 0.34 -6.87 -4.22
C LYS A 41 -0.04 -7.87 -3.13
N ASN A 42 0.49 -9.09 -3.19
CA ASN A 42 0.23 -10.12 -2.21
C ASN A 42 1.17 -10.04 -1.00
N LYS A 43 2.16 -9.17 -1.06
CA LYS A 43 3.06 -8.95 0.06
C LYS A 43 2.32 -8.23 1.18
N ARG A 44 2.53 -8.67 2.40
CA ARG A 44 1.89 -8.02 3.55
C ARG A 44 2.60 -6.70 3.86
N VAL A 45 1.85 -5.76 4.41
CA VAL A 45 2.37 -4.42 4.72
C VAL A 45 3.59 -4.52 5.64
N ASN A 46 3.56 -5.41 6.62
CA ASN A 46 4.67 -5.58 7.55
C ASN A 46 5.92 -6.21 6.93
N GLN A 47 5.83 -6.67 5.70
CA GLN A 47 6.96 -7.22 4.95
C GLN A 47 7.59 -6.20 4.01
N LEU A 48 7.01 -5.01 3.92
CA LEU A 48 7.53 -3.96 3.06
C LEU A 48 8.78 -3.34 3.69
N ASN A 49 9.79 -3.08 2.87
CA ASN A 49 10.94 -2.31 3.34
C ASN A 49 10.64 -0.82 3.23
N GLU A 50 11.51 -0.01 3.82
CA GLU A 50 11.32 1.44 3.86
C GLU A 50 11.25 2.05 2.45
N SER A 51 12.06 1.55 1.55
CA SER A 51 12.10 2.01 0.17
C SER A 51 10.78 1.80 -0.54
N GLU A 52 10.17 0.64 -0.32
CA GLU A 52 8.87 0.30 -0.91
C GLU A 52 7.76 1.20 -0.36
N VAL A 53 7.79 1.46 0.94
CA VAL A 53 6.81 2.35 1.58
C VAL A 53 6.92 3.77 1.02
N ILE A 54 8.13 4.25 0.83
CA ILE A 54 8.36 5.58 0.27
C ILE A 54 7.82 5.68 -1.16
N LYS A 55 8.07 4.68 -1.98
CA LYS A 55 7.57 4.65 -3.36
C LYS A 55 6.05 4.73 -3.41
N ILE A 56 5.39 3.96 -2.54
CA ILE A 56 3.93 3.96 -2.49
C ILE A 56 3.41 5.32 -2.06
N ARG A 57 4.01 5.90 -1.04
CA ARG A 57 3.61 7.20 -0.51
C ARG A 57 3.78 8.30 -1.56
N GLU A 58 4.86 8.25 -2.32
CA GLU A 58 5.12 9.24 -3.35
C GLU A 58 4.16 9.10 -4.53
N TYR A 59 3.72 7.89 -4.81
CA TYR A 59 2.76 7.66 -5.89
C TYR A 59 1.39 8.25 -5.55
N ILE A 60 1.01 8.14 -4.30
CA ILE A 60 -0.26 8.67 -3.84
C ILE A 60 -0.18 10.19 -3.65
#